data_9a4cd92ee4f34418e5c88c87f6323d3c
#
_entry.id   9a4cd92ee4f34418e5c88c87f6323d3c
#
_cell.length_a   1.000
_cell.length_b   1.000
_cell.length_c   1.000
_cell.angle_alpha   90.00
_cell.angle_beta   90.00
_cell.angle_gamma   90.00
#
_symmetry.space_group_name_H-M   'P 1'
#
loop_
_entity.id
_entity.type
_entity.pdbx_description
1 polymer ?
#
loop_
_entity_poly.entity_id
_entity_poly.type
_entity_poly.pdbx_seq_one_letter_code
_entity_poly.pdbx_strand_id
1 'polypeptide(L)'
;MITVLYIATGGALGAILRYGISVFFKYYFPYFPVGTLFVNFSGSILIGLLVSYSQSQLSNPLFVKYFLIIGFLGSFTTFSAFSLESLEMLNNKKILISLTYIFLSVFLCIFGAGIGYLINKI
;
A
#
# COMPACT_ATOMS: atom_id res chain seq x y z
N MET A 1 -22.40 -12.17 -6.19
CA MET A 1 -22.83 -11.18 -5.17
C MET A 1 -21.85 -11.08 -4.00
N ILE A 2 -21.48 -12.19 -3.36
CA ILE A 2 -20.59 -12.15 -2.16
C ILE A 2 -19.21 -11.56 -2.45
N THR A 3 -18.62 -11.81 -3.62
CA THR A 3 -17.32 -11.24 -4.03
C THR A 3 -17.34 -9.71 -4.12
N VAL A 4 -18.42 -9.14 -4.63
CA VAL A 4 -18.59 -7.68 -4.72
C VAL A 4 -18.70 -7.06 -3.31
N LEU A 5 -19.41 -7.73 -2.39
CA LEU A 5 -19.50 -7.30 -0.99
C LEU A 5 -18.14 -7.36 -0.29
N TYR A 6 -17.35 -8.40 -0.52
CA TYR A 6 -15.99 -8.49 0.00
C TYR A 6 -15.10 -7.35 -0.51
N ILE A 7 -15.15 -7.06 -1.80
CA ILE A 7 -14.36 -5.96 -2.39
C ILE A 7 -14.82 -4.61 -1.83
N ALA A 8 -16.13 -4.36 -1.77
CA ALA A 8 -16.68 -3.11 -1.31
C ALA A 8 -16.34 -2.84 0.17
N THR A 9 -16.56 -3.83 1.04
CA THR A 9 -16.28 -3.69 2.48
C THR A 9 -14.77 -3.62 2.77
N GLY A 10 -13.98 -4.46 2.16
CA GLY A 10 -12.51 -4.39 2.24
C GLY A 10 -11.99 -3.07 1.71
N GLY A 11 -12.50 -2.61 0.55
CA GLY A 11 -12.13 -1.34 -0.06
C GLY A 11 -12.45 -0.13 0.82
N ALA A 12 -13.63 -0.10 1.42
CA ALA A 12 -14.01 0.96 2.34
C ALA A 12 -13.06 1.03 3.55
N LEU A 13 -12.77 -0.11 4.17
CA LEU A 13 -11.85 -0.18 5.32
C LEU A 13 -10.43 0.22 4.94
N GLY A 14 -9.91 -0.27 3.82
CA GLY A 14 -8.57 0.09 3.33
C GLY A 14 -8.44 1.59 3.06
N ALA A 15 -9.42 2.19 2.39
CA ALA A 15 -9.44 3.63 2.09
C ALA A 15 -9.51 4.50 3.36
N ILE A 16 -10.35 4.13 4.32
CA ILE A 16 -10.48 4.85 5.61
C ILE A 16 -9.17 4.78 6.39
N LEU A 17 -8.58 3.59 6.49
CA LEU A 17 -7.32 3.41 7.22
C LEU A 17 -6.17 4.19 6.55
N ARG A 18 -6.06 4.13 5.22
CA ARG A 18 -5.10 4.93 4.46
C ARG A 18 -5.27 6.42 4.73
N TYR A 19 -6.51 6.92 4.70
CA TYR A 19 -6.78 8.33 4.98
C TYR A 19 -6.31 8.71 6.38
N GLY A 20 -6.68 7.94 7.42
CA GLY A 20 -6.27 8.21 8.80
C GLY A 20 -4.75 8.22 8.97
N ILE A 21 -4.04 7.24 8.41
CA ILE A 21 -2.57 7.18 8.45
C ILE A 21 -1.96 8.37 7.72
N SER A 22 -2.48 8.73 6.54
CA SER A 22 -1.97 9.87 5.78
C SER A 22 -2.13 11.19 6.53
N VAL A 23 -3.28 11.41 7.17
CA VAL A 23 -3.53 12.60 8.02
C VAL A 23 -2.60 12.63 9.22
N PHE A 24 -2.44 11.48 9.92
CA PHE A 24 -1.54 11.36 11.07
C PHE A 24 -0.10 11.73 10.70
N PHE A 25 0.46 11.13 9.65
CA PHE A 25 1.83 11.43 9.24
C PHE A 25 2.00 12.84 8.69
N LYS A 26 0.99 13.41 8.03
CA LYS A 26 1.05 14.79 7.54
C LYS A 26 1.15 15.80 8.67
N TYR A 27 0.57 15.52 9.82
CA TYR A 27 0.71 16.37 11.01
C TYR A 27 2.16 16.44 11.51
N TYR A 28 2.88 15.30 11.52
CA TYR A 28 4.28 15.24 11.99
C TYR A 28 5.32 15.54 10.89
N PHE A 29 4.99 15.26 9.63
CA PHE A 29 5.90 15.39 8.49
C PHE A 29 5.24 16.18 7.34
N PRO A 30 5.01 17.50 7.52
CA PRO A 30 4.24 18.29 6.55
C PRO A 30 4.93 18.46 5.19
N TYR A 31 6.26 18.29 5.12
CA TYR A 31 7.07 18.57 3.94
C TYR A 31 7.44 17.33 3.11
N PHE A 32 7.19 16.15 3.62
CA PHE A 32 7.50 14.90 2.94
C PHE A 32 6.34 13.91 3.10
N PRO A 33 5.91 13.20 2.04
CA PRO A 33 4.72 12.34 2.06
C PRO A 33 5.00 10.97 2.72
N VAL A 34 5.38 11.00 3.99
CA VAL A 34 5.69 9.80 4.78
C VAL A 34 4.48 8.87 4.86
N GLY A 35 3.27 9.42 4.95
CA GLY A 35 2.05 8.63 5.05
C GLY A 35 1.82 7.73 3.84
N THR A 36 1.94 8.30 2.64
CA THR A 36 1.81 7.55 1.39
C THR A 36 2.92 6.50 1.24
N LEU A 37 4.16 6.88 1.57
CA LEU A 37 5.28 5.94 1.56
C LEU A 37 5.04 4.77 2.53
N PHE A 38 4.57 5.06 3.74
CA PHE A 38 4.30 4.05 4.77
C PHE A 38 3.19 3.08 4.36
N VAL A 39 2.04 3.58 3.86
CA VAL A 39 0.93 2.70 3.46
C VAL A 39 1.30 1.84 2.25
N ASN A 40 2.04 2.39 1.29
CA ASN A 40 2.50 1.64 0.13
C ASN A 40 3.53 0.57 0.50
N PHE A 41 4.51 0.90 1.35
CA PHE A 41 5.52 -0.05 1.82
C PHE A 41 4.92 -1.17 2.67
N SER A 42 4.13 -0.83 3.70
CA SER A 42 3.49 -1.82 4.56
C SER A 42 2.48 -2.69 3.81
N GLY A 43 1.70 -2.09 2.90
CA GLY A 43 0.79 -2.81 2.02
C GLY A 43 1.53 -3.77 1.07
N SER A 44 2.73 -3.39 0.60
CA SER A 44 3.58 -4.25 -0.24
C SER A 44 4.11 -5.46 0.53
N ILE A 45 4.49 -5.30 1.79
CA ILE A 45 4.87 -6.44 2.66
C ILE A 45 3.67 -7.37 2.85
N LEU A 46 2.52 -6.80 3.17
CA LEU A 46 1.30 -7.59 3.42
C LEU A 46 0.83 -8.36 2.18
N ILE A 47 0.90 -7.76 0.98
CA ILE A 47 0.51 -8.49 -0.23
C ILE A 47 1.47 -9.64 -0.52
N GLY A 48 2.78 -9.45 -0.32
CA GLY A 48 3.77 -10.53 -0.44
C GLY A 48 3.50 -11.69 0.50
N LEU A 49 3.22 -11.40 1.78
CA LEU A 49 2.82 -12.39 2.79
C LEU A 49 1.56 -13.14 2.39
N LEU A 50 0.48 -12.42 2.03
CA LEU A 50 -0.81 -13.03 1.70
C LEU A 50 -0.73 -13.90 0.44
N VAL A 51 0.02 -13.48 -0.57
CA VAL A 51 0.21 -14.28 -1.79
C VAL A 51 0.99 -15.56 -1.49
N SER A 52 2.07 -15.47 -0.72
CA SER A 52 2.84 -16.65 -0.30
C SER A 52 2.02 -17.62 0.56
N TYR A 53 1.27 -17.09 1.52
CA TYR A 53 0.37 -17.90 2.38
C TYR A 53 -0.76 -18.55 1.58
N SER A 54 -1.32 -17.82 0.61
CA SER A 54 -2.38 -18.31 -0.29
C SER A 54 -1.98 -19.51 -1.13
N GLN A 55 -0.70 -19.65 -1.44
CA GLN A 55 -0.17 -20.80 -2.19
C GLN A 55 -0.04 -22.06 -1.33
N SER A 56 0.06 -21.93 -0.01
CA SER A 56 0.34 -23.05 0.89
C SER A 56 -0.89 -23.64 1.57
N GLN A 57 -1.80 -22.85 2.11
CA GLN A 57 -3.00 -23.36 2.82
C GLN A 57 -4.06 -22.26 3.03
N LEU A 58 -5.16 -22.26 2.28
CA LEU A 58 -6.26 -21.33 2.53
C LEU A 58 -7.52 -22.04 3.02
N SER A 59 -7.93 -21.69 4.23
CA SER A 59 -9.25 -22.08 4.77
C SER A 59 -10.40 -21.34 4.08
N ASN A 60 -10.15 -20.12 3.54
CA ASN A 60 -11.15 -19.34 2.81
C ASN A 60 -10.49 -18.50 1.67
N PRO A 61 -10.29 -19.12 0.48
CA PRO A 61 -9.61 -18.42 -0.63
C PRO A 61 -10.38 -17.20 -1.17
N LEU A 62 -11.70 -17.20 -1.11
CA LEU A 62 -12.52 -16.08 -1.57
C LEU A 62 -12.34 -14.85 -0.67
N PHE A 63 -12.36 -15.03 0.64
CA PHE A 63 -12.14 -13.94 1.59
C PHE A 63 -10.75 -13.32 1.42
N VAL A 64 -9.71 -14.16 1.38
CA VAL A 64 -8.33 -13.63 1.23
C VAL A 64 -8.15 -12.91 -0.09
N LYS A 65 -8.63 -13.48 -1.19
CA LYS A 65 -8.48 -12.86 -2.51
C LYS A 65 -9.29 -11.58 -2.67
N TYR A 66 -10.57 -11.61 -2.34
CA TYR A 66 -11.47 -10.50 -2.67
C TYR A 66 -11.58 -9.46 -1.56
N PHE A 67 -11.59 -9.86 -0.29
CA PHE A 67 -11.64 -8.90 0.81
C PHE A 67 -10.25 -8.33 1.14
N LEU A 68 -9.24 -9.19 1.42
CA LEU A 68 -7.93 -8.73 1.86
C LEU A 68 -7.09 -8.17 0.71
N ILE A 69 -6.91 -8.91 -0.39
CA ILE A 69 -5.97 -8.50 -1.45
C ILE A 69 -6.61 -7.43 -2.33
N ILE A 70 -7.75 -7.72 -2.97
CA ILE A 70 -8.35 -6.80 -3.95
C ILE A 70 -9.03 -5.61 -3.24
N GLY A 71 -9.85 -5.86 -2.23
CA GLY A 71 -10.58 -4.83 -1.51
C GLY A 71 -9.65 -4.00 -0.61
N PHE A 72 -9.21 -4.59 0.48
CA PHE A 72 -8.48 -3.88 1.53
C PHE A 72 -7.13 -3.34 1.04
N LEU A 73 -6.20 -4.20 0.62
CA LEU A 73 -4.87 -3.76 0.18
C LEU A 73 -4.92 -2.92 -1.09
N GLY A 74 -5.80 -3.26 -2.04
CA GLY A 74 -5.99 -2.48 -3.26
C GLY A 74 -6.45 -1.03 -3.01
N SER A 75 -7.19 -0.78 -1.92
CA SER A 75 -7.62 0.57 -1.51
C SER A 75 -6.73 1.20 -0.44
N PHE A 76 -6.02 0.39 0.34
CA PHE A 76 -5.06 0.84 1.35
C PHE A 76 -3.81 1.45 0.71
N THR A 77 -3.26 0.79 -0.32
CA THR A 77 -2.13 1.31 -1.10
C THR A 77 -2.62 2.28 -2.18
N THR A 78 -1.75 3.18 -2.65
CA THR A 78 -2.14 4.17 -3.65
C THR A 78 -0.98 4.62 -4.52
N PHE A 79 -1.10 4.40 -5.82
CA PHE A 79 -0.18 4.95 -6.81
C PHE A 79 -0.58 6.37 -7.22
N SER A 80 -1.88 6.69 -7.20
CA SER A 80 -2.38 8.01 -7.60
C SER A 80 -1.95 9.12 -6.65
N ALA A 81 -2.00 8.90 -5.32
CA ALA A 81 -1.49 9.87 -4.35
C ALA A 81 0.03 10.04 -4.50
N PHE A 82 0.79 8.96 -4.62
CA PHE A 82 2.23 8.99 -4.90
C PHE A 82 2.57 9.84 -6.15
N SER A 83 1.82 9.63 -7.24
CA SER A 83 2.04 10.36 -8.49
C SER A 83 1.75 11.85 -8.34
N LEU A 84 0.64 12.21 -7.66
CA LEU A 84 0.28 13.60 -7.41
C LEU A 84 1.30 14.31 -6.52
N GLU A 85 1.70 13.69 -5.42
CA GLU A 85 2.70 14.24 -4.49
C GLU A 85 4.06 14.43 -5.16
N SER A 86 4.47 13.48 -6.01
CA SER A 86 5.70 13.60 -6.81
C SER A 86 5.63 14.78 -7.78
N LEU A 87 4.51 14.93 -8.48
CA LEU A 87 4.27 16.05 -9.40
C LEU A 87 4.25 17.40 -8.67
N GLU A 88 3.59 17.50 -7.52
CA GLU A 88 3.56 18.71 -6.70
C GLU A 88 4.97 19.14 -6.26
N MET A 89 5.81 18.16 -5.83
CA MET A 89 7.20 18.46 -5.48
C MET A 89 8.01 18.95 -6.68
N LEU A 90 7.82 18.38 -7.88
CA LEU A 90 8.47 18.84 -9.11
C LEU A 90 8.04 20.26 -9.49
N ASN A 91 6.74 20.54 -9.44
CA ASN A 91 6.19 21.87 -9.74
C ASN A 91 6.70 22.95 -8.76
N ASN A 92 6.92 22.56 -7.51
CA ASN A 92 7.51 23.42 -6.47
C ASN A 92 9.04 23.52 -6.54
N LYS A 93 9.64 23.04 -7.63
CA LYS A 93 11.12 23.04 -7.86
C LYS A 93 11.92 22.25 -6.83
N LYS A 94 11.28 21.33 -6.10
CA LYS A 94 11.93 20.40 -5.15
C LYS A 94 12.35 19.12 -5.86
N ILE A 95 13.12 19.25 -6.94
CA ILE A 95 13.44 18.15 -7.86
C ILE A 95 14.15 17.00 -7.14
N LEU A 96 15.18 17.29 -6.34
CA LEU A 96 15.94 16.28 -5.63
C LEU A 96 15.08 15.48 -4.63
N ILE A 97 14.21 16.16 -3.89
CA ILE A 97 13.29 15.54 -2.92
C ILE A 97 12.29 14.65 -3.66
N SER A 98 11.74 15.10 -4.79
CA SER A 98 10.83 14.32 -5.61
C SER A 98 11.49 13.06 -6.16
N LEU A 99 12.69 13.17 -6.73
CA LEU A 99 13.44 12.02 -7.26
C LEU A 99 13.78 11.01 -6.15
N THR A 100 14.19 11.49 -4.99
CA THR A 100 14.45 10.63 -3.82
C THR A 100 13.18 9.92 -3.38
N TYR A 101 12.05 10.61 -3.31
CA TYR A 101 10.76 10.03 -2.95
C TYR A 101 10.31 8.95 -3.95
N ILE A 102 10.44 9.22 -5.26
CA ILE A 102 10.12 8.27 -6.32
C ILE A 102 10.99 7.01 -6.19
N PHE A 103 12.30 7.18 -6.06
CA PHE A 103 13.23 6.05 -5.94
C PHE A 103 12.94 5.22 -4.68
N LEU A 104 12.81 5.86 -3.51
CA LEU A 104 12.49 5.18 -2.25
C LEU A 104 11.16 4.44 -2.33
N SER A 105 10.12 5.07 -2.88
CA SER A 105 8.79 4.46 -2.98
C SER A 105 8.83 3.18 -3.81
N VAL A 106 9.42 3.24 -5.00
CA VAL A 106 9.51 2.06 -5.89
C VAL A 106 10.38 0.98 -5.28
N PHE A 107 11.58 1.35 -4.81
CA PHE A 107 12.53 0.40 -4.24
C PHE A 107 11.97 -0.29 -3.00
N LEU A 108 11.47 0.48 -2.02
CA LEU A 108 10.96 -0.08 -0.76
C LEU A 108 9.72 -0.94 -0.98
N CYS A 109 8.81 -0.56 -1.91
CA CYS A 109 7.62 -1.35 -2.18
C CYS A 109 7.95 -2.70 -2.82
N ILE A 110 8.85 -2.74 -3.82
CA ILE A 110 9.28 -3.99 -4.45
C ILE A 110 10.03 -4.86 -3.44
N PHE A 111 10.96 -4.26 -2.69
CA PHE A 111 11.73 -4.95 -1.65
C PHE A 111 10.82 -5.48 -0.53
N GLY A 112 9.86 -4.67 -0.07
CA GLY A 112 8.86 -5.05 0.92
C GLY A 112 8.00 -6.24 0.47
N ALA A 113 7.52 -6.23 -0.77
CA ALA A 113 6.78 -7.36 -1.33
C ALA A 113 7.62 -8.64 -1.39
N GLY A 114 8.90 -8.51 -1.75
CA GLY A 114 9.87 -9.61 -1.72
C GLY A 114 10.08 -10.19 -0.32
N ILE A 115 10.29 -9.34 0.68
CA ILE A 115 10.40 -9.76 2.09
C ILE A 115 9.14 -10.49 2.52
N GLY A 116 7.96 -9.89 2.31
CA GLY A 116 6.69 -10.48 2.67
C GLY A 116 6.49 -11.87 2.04
N TYR A 117 6.87 -12.02 0.77
CA TYR A 117 6.78 -13.29 0.07
C TYR A 117 7.74 -14.36 0.63
N LEU A 118 8.94 -13.97 1.05
CA LEU A 118 9.96 -14.89 1.57
C LEU A 118 9.69 -15.35 3.00
N ILE A 119 9.09 -14.51 3.86
CA ILE A 119 8.84 -14.82 5.28
C ILE A 119 8.08 -16.16 5.43
N ASN A 120 7.16 -16.45 4.54
CA ASN A 120 6.33 -17.67 4.64
C ASN A 120 6.97 -18.90 3.96
N LYS A 121 8.18 -18.77 3.41
CA LYS A 121 8.96 -19.87 2.81
C LYS A 121 10.07 -20.39 3.71
N ILE A 122 10.34 -19.68 4.82
CA ILE A 122 11.28 -20.06 5.86
C ILE A 122 10.55 -20.88 6.92
#